data_9012a134767c2338344243fe9440259b
#
_entry.id   9012a134767c2338344243fe9440259b
#
_cell.length_a   1.000
_cell.length_b   1.000
_cell.length_c   1.000
_cell.angle_alpha   90.00
_cell.angle_beta   90.00
_cell.angle_gamma   90.00
#
_symmetry.space_group_name_H-M   'P 1'
#
loop_
_entity.id
_entity.type
_entity.pdbx_description
1 polymer ?
#
loop_
_entity_poly.entity_id
_entity_poly.type
_entity_poly.pdbx_seq_one_letter_code
_entity_poly.pdbx_strand_id
1 'polypeptide(L)'
;ILNRHGLTVASVCSSVSNALASISELDSGVLICGYKLTDAYYKDALDDLPQYFEMLLLASQRIIDEAPNSVSTVQMPMKASVLIDTVNDMLYHLERRIKKEKKKPKPRSEKEQNYISNAKRLLMEKNQMTEDEAYRHIQKCSMDSGTNMVETAQMLLMLMYDEI
;
A
#
# COMPACT_ATOMS: atom_id res chain seq x y z
N ILE A 1 12.68 18.22 -19.49
CA ILE A 1 13.00 18.93 -18.23
C ILE A 1 13.27 17.89 -17.13
N LEU A 2 12.33 17.01 -16.82
CA LEU A 2 12.41 16.05 -15.70
C LEU A 2 13.68 15.19 -15.75
N ASN A 3 13.96 14.55 -16.88
CA ASN A 3 15.16 13.70 -17.05
C ASN A 3 16.48 14.42 -16.77
N ARG A 4 16.57 15.74 -17.07
CA ARG A 4 17.78 16.55 -16.80
C ARG A 4 18.00 16.80 -15.31
N HIS A 5 16.97 16.60 -14.49
CA HIS A 5 17.00 16.80 -13.05
C HIS A 5 16.93 15.47 -12.26
N GLY A 6 17.29 14.36 -12.92
CA GLY A 6 17.38 13.05 -12.27
C GLY A 6 16.06 12.33 -12.06
N LEU A 7 14.95 12.86 -12.60
CA LEU A 7 13.64 12.23 -12.57
C LEU A 7 13.44 11.38 -13.83
N THR A 8 13.30 10.07 -13.68
CA THR A 8 13.10 9.17 -14.81
C THR A 8 11.65 9.25 -15.30
N VAL A 9 11.47 9.61 -16.57
CA VAL A 9 10.17 9.57 -17.24
C VAL A 9 10.03 8.21 -17.91
N ALA A 10 9.12 7.38 -17.39
CA ALA A 10 8.88 6.03 -17.88
C ALA A 10 8.20 6.04 -19.27
N SER A 11 7.18 6.88 -19.44
CA SER A 11 6.47 7.04 -20.72
C SER A 11 5.89 8.44 -20.88
N VAL A 12 5.62 8.80 -22.12
CA VAL A 12 4.91 10.03 -22.50
C VAL A 12 3.72 9.64 -23.36
N CYS A 13 2.51 9.91 -22.86
CA CYS A 13 1.27 9.49 -23.49
C CYS A 13 0.39 10.71 -23.82
N SER A 14 -0.40 10.62 -24.87
CA SER A 14 -1.39 11.65 -25.27
C SER A 14 -2.82 11.31 -24.86
N SER A 15 -3.06 10.06 -24.46
CA SER A 15 -4.38 9.54 -24.07
C SER A 15 -4.35 8.90 -22.69
N VAL A 16 -5.50 8.89 -22.02
CA VAL A 16 -5.69 8.21 -20.74
C VAL A 16 -5.45 6.71 -20.87
N SER A 17 -6.02 6.09 -21.92
CA SER A 17 -5.90 4.65 -22.15
C SER A 17 -4.45 4.20 -22.27
N ASN A 18 -3.61 4.94 -23.02
CA ASN A 18 -2.20 4.62 -23.15
C ASN A 18 -1.42 4.88 -21.85
N ALA A 19 -1.79 5.91 -21.09
CA ALA A 19 -1.17 6.20 -19.81
C ALA A 19 -1.43 5.08 -18.79
N LEU A 20 -2.69 4.63 -18.69
CA LEU A 20 -3.07 3.52 -17.79
C LEU A 20 -2.42 2.20 -18.22
N ALA A 21 -2.31 1.91 -19.51
CA ALA A 21 -1.59 0.74 -20.00
C ALA A 21 -0.10 0.78 -19.60
N SER A 22 0.56 1.94 -19.71
CA SER A 22 1.96 2.10 -19.27
C SER A 22 2.11 1.98 -17.75
N ILE A 23 1.15 2.49 -16.98
CA ILE A 23 1.11 2.42 -15.52
C ILE A 23 0.99 0.97 -15.03
N SER A 24 0.23 0.13 -15.75
CA SER A 24 0.03 -1.27 -15.36
C SER A 24 1.32 -2.12 -15.37
N GLU A 25 2.35 -1.67 -16.07
CA GLU A 25 3.67 -2.30 -16.12
C GLU A 25 4.64 -1.79 -15.04
N LEU A 26 4.22 -0.82 -14.22
CA LEU A 26 5.04 -0.17 -13.20
C LEU A 26 4.49 -0.43 -11.80
N ASP A 27 5.37 -0.50 -10.82
CA ASP A 27 5.00 -0.76 -9.42
C ASP A 27 4.45 0.49 -8.71
N SER A 28 4.97 1.66 -9.01
CA SER A 28 4.59 2.93 -8.39
C SER A 28 5.08 4.12 -9.19
N GLY A 29 4.47 5.28 -9.00
CA GLY A 29 4.93 6.50 -9.64
C GLY A 29 3.97 7.68 -9.55
N VAL A 30 4.30 8.73 -10.27
CA VAL A 30 3.49 9.94 -10.39
C VAL A 30 3.03 10.11 -11.84
N LEU A 31 1.72 10.21 -12.04
CA LEU A 31 1.11 10.57 -13.32
C LEU A 31 0.98 12.08 -13.40
N ILE A 32 1.73 12.71 -14.28
CA ILE A 32 1.63 14.14 -14.55
C ILE A 32 0.73 14.34 -15.76
N CYS A 33 -0.36 15.05 -15.60
CA CYS A 33 -1.30 15.28 -16.70
C CYS A 33 -1.88 16.70 -16.71
N GLY A 34 -2.38 17.09 -17.87
CA GLY A 34 -3.23 18.29 -18.02
C GLY A 34 -4.70 17.98 -17.74
N TYR A 35 -5.53 19.01 -17.79
CA TYR A 35 -6.98 18.89 -17.58
C TYR A 35 -7.67 17.95 -18.56
N LYS A 36 -7.28 17.99 -19.84
CA LYS A 36 -7.88 17.20 -20.92
C LYS A 36 -6.81 16.50 -21.73
N LEU A 37 -7.01 15.22 -21.95
CA LEU A 37 -6.25 14.39 -22.86
C LEU A 37 -7.05 14.17 -24.17
N THR A 38 -6.51 13.41 -25.12
CA THR A 38 -7.15 13.22 -26.43
C THR A 38 -8.45 12.43 -26.38
N ASP A 39 -8.57 11.50 -25.44
CA ASP A 39 -9.69 10.55 -25.30
C ASP A 39 -10.59 10.83 -24.08
N ALA A 40 -10.09 11.54 -23.06
CA ALA A 40 -10.81 11.73 -21.81
C ALA A 40 -10.29 12.91 -20.98
N TYR A 41 -10.85 13.13 -19.80
CA TYR A 41 -10.40 14.11 -18.83
C TYR A 41 -9.56 13.47 -17.73
N TYR A 42 -8.80 14.28 -16.99
CA TYR A 42 -7.97 13.79 -15.88
C TYR A 42 -8.75 12.99 -14.81
N LYS A 43 -10.04 13.28 -14.63
CA LYS A 43 -10.92 12.57 -13.69
C LYS A 43 -11.07 11.11 -14.04
N ASP A 44 -11.22 10.81 -15.34
CA ASP A 44 -11.32 9.43 -15.82
C ASP A 44 -10.04 8.64 -15.56
N ALA A 45 -8.86 9.29 -15.68
CA ALA A 45 -7.58 8.68 -15.31
C ALA A 45 -7.42 8.52 -13.78
N LEU A 46 -8.00 9.43 -13.00
CA LEU A 46 -7.91 9.38 -11.54
C LEU A 46 -8.69 8.20 -10.95
N ASP A 47 -9.87 7.92 -11.49
CA ASP A 47 -10.74 6.84 -11.01
C ASP A 47 -10.10 5.45 -11.21
N ASP A 48 -9.30 5.29 -12.25
CA ASP A 48 -8.60 4.04 -12.59
C ASP A 48 -7.14 3.98 -12.12
N LEU A 49 -6.68 4.97 -11.35
CA LEU A 49 -5.29 5.05 -10.91
C LEU A 49 -4.98 4.02 -9.81
N PRO A 50 -3.94 3.17 -9.96
CA PRO A 50 -3.59 2.17 -8.96
C PRO A 50 -3.13 2.80 -7.63
N GLN A 51 -3.24 2.03 -6.54
CA GLN A 51 -2.98 2.47 -5.16
C GLN A 51 -1.62 3.16 -4.93
N TYR A 52 -0.57 2.72 -5.63
CA TYR A 52 0.79 3.26 -5.49
C TYR A 52 1.15 4.27 -6.57
N PHE A 53 0.13 4.88 -7.17
CA PHE A 53 0.30 6.00 -8.09
C PHE A 53 -0.38 7.23 -7.52
N GLU A 54 0.19 8.39 -7.78
CA GLU A 54 -0.37 9.68 -7.44
C GLU A 54 -0.48 10.54 -8.68
N MET A 55 -1.51 11.40 -8.73
CA MET A 55 -1.72 12.29 -9.86
C MET A 55 -1.24 13.70 -9.53
N LEU A 56 -0.50 14.29 -10.46
CA LEU A 56 -0.17 15.71 -10.49
C LEU A 56 -0.87 16.38 -11.66
N LEU A 57 -1.85 17.20 -11.36
CA LEU A 57 -2.62 17.95 -12.36
C LEU A 57 -1.98 19.31 -12.63
N LEU A 58 -1.64 19.57 -13.88
CA LEU A 58 -1.18 20.86 -14.37
C LEU A 58 -2.33 21.59 -15.04
N ALA A 59 -2.85 22.65 -14.43
CA ALA A 59 -4.04 23.33 -14.91
C ALA A 59 -4.07 24.83 -14.55
N SER A 60 -5.04 25.56 -15.10
CA SER A 60 -5.35 26.92 -14.68
C SER A 60 -6.00 26.96 -13.31
N GLN A 61 -5.95 28.08 -12.62
CA GLN A 61 -6.50 28.24 -11.26
C GLN A 61 -7.96 27.79 -11.17
N ARG A 62 -8.78 28.14 -12.16
CA ARG A 62 -10.20 27.78 -12.19
C ARG A 62 -10.42 26.26 -12.12
N ILE A 63 -9.58 25.47 -12.81
CA ILE A 63 -9.70 24.00 -12.82
C ILE A 63 -9.17 23.42 -11.49
N ILE A 64 -8.14 24.04 -10.94
CA ILE A 64 -7.58 23.66 -9.64
C ILE A 64 -8.61 23.83 -8.52
N ASP A 65 -9.38 24.91 -8.54
CA ASP A 65 -10.42 25.20 -7.53
C ASP A 65 -11.56 24.14 -7.55
N GLU A 66 -11.75 23.46 -8.70
CA GLU A 66 -12.73 22.38 -8.88
C GLU A 66 -12.13 20.97 -8.67
N ALA A 67 -10.83 20.88 -8.49
CA ALA A 67 -10.15 19.58 -8.34
C ALA A 67 -10.36 18.98 -6.94
N PRO A 68 -10.50 17.66 -6.82
CA PRO A 68 -10.63 17.02 -5.53
C PRO A 68 -9.31 17.13 -4.73
N ASN A 69 -9.42 17.19 -3.41
CA ASN A 69 -8.26 17.28 -2.49
C ASN A 69 -7.30 16.09 -2.57
N SER A 70 -7.72 15.01 -3.20
CA SER A 70 -6.89 13.81 -3.44
C SER A 70 -5.86 13.97 -4.56
N VAL A 71 -5.97 15.04 -5.35
CA VAL A 71 -5.09 15.31 -6.50
C VAL A 71 -4.14 16.45 -6.16
N SER A 72 -2.85 16.21 -6.31
CA SER A 72 -1.87 17.28 -6.24
C SER A 72 -1.96 18.16 -7.48
N THR A 73 -1.90 19.47 -7.30
CA THR A 73 -2.11 20.43 -8.39
C THR A 73 -0.97 21.44 -8.48
N VAL A 74 -0.64 21.84 -9.70
CA VAL A 74 0.26 22.98 -9.97
C VAL A 74 -0.37 23.89 -10.99
N GLN A 75 -0.41 25.18 -10.65
CA GLN A 75 -0.99 26.21 -11.53
C GLN A 75 -0.10 26.49 -12.73
N MET A 76 -0.72 26.53 -13.90
CA MET A 76 -0.09 26.95 -15.15
C MET A 76 -0.35 28.44 -15.43
N PRO A 77 0.62 29.20 -15.95
CA PRO A 77 2.00 28.82 -16.27
C PRO A 77 2.89 28.71 -15.03
N MET A 78 3.86 27.79 -15.04
CA MET A 78 4.76 27.51 -13.93
C MET A 78 6.23 27.57 -14.30
N LYS A 79 7.11 27.76 -13.30
CA LYS A 79 8.56 27.57 -13.45
C LYS A 79 8.89 26.07 -13.41
N ALA A 80 9.91 25.67 -14.15
CA ALA A 80 10.39 24.27 -14.15
C ALA A 80 10.79 23.77 -12.75
N SER A 81 11.36 24.65 -11.90
CA SER A 81 11.72 24.31 -10.53
C SER A 81 10.51 23.89 -9.70
N VAL A 82 9.38 24.58 -9.84
CA VAL A 82 8.14 24.24 -9.11
C VAL A 82 7.67 22.83 -9.47
N LEU A 83 7.69 22.47 -10.74
CA LEU A 83 7.34 21.12 -11.18
C LEU A 83 8.27 20.08 -10.55
N ILE A 84 9.58 20.31 -10.64
CA ILE A 84 10.60 19.38 -10.15
C ILE A 84 10.47 19.17 -8.64
N ASP A 85 10.35 20.26 -7.88
CA ASP A 85 10.22 20.22 -6.42
C ASP A 85 8.94 19.47 -6.02
N THR A 86 7.81 19.78 -6.67
CA THR A 86 6.53 19.11 -6.41
C THR A 86 6.61 17.60 -6.70
N VAL A 87 7.19 17.19 -7.83
CA VAL A 87 7.33 15.78 -8.17
C VAL A 87 8.26 15.05 -7.20
N ASN A 88 9.37 15.67 -6.79
CA ASN A 88 10.27 15.09 -5.79
C ASN A 88 9.57 14.89 -4.44
N ASP A 89 8.81 15.87 -3.98
CA ASP A 89 8.05 15.77 -2.73
C ASP A 89 7.01 14.65 -2.81
N MET A 90 6.27 14.55 -3.92
CA MET A 90 5.30 13.48 -4.13
C MET A 90 5.96 12.11 -4.11
N LEU A 91 7.07 11.92 -4.83
CA LEU A 91 7.82 10.65 -4.86
C LEU A 91 8.36 10.29 -3.47
N TYR A 92 8.89 11.25 -2.73
CA TYR A 92 9.37 11.04 -1.37
C TYR A 92 8.24 10.56 -0.43
N HIS A 93 7.08 11.21 -0.47
CA HIS A 93 5.93 10.81 0.33
C HIS A 93 5.38 9.44 -0.08
N LEU A 94 5.30 9.19 -1.38
CA LEU A 94 4.86 7.91 -1.94
C LEU A 94 5.78 6.76 -1.50
N GLU A 95 7.09 6.91 -1.61
CA GLU A 95 8.05 5.92 -1.14
C GLU A 95 7.93 5.64 0.36
N ARG A 96 7.77 6.69 1.18
CA ARG A 96 7.56 6.53 2.63
C ARG A 96 6.28 5.75 2.93
N ARG A 97 5.19 6.03 2.21
CA ARG A 97 3.92 5.31 2.33
C ARG A 97 4.08 3.84 2.00
N ILE A 98 4.69 3.52 0.86
CA ILE A 98 4.97 2.15 0.42
C ILE A 98 5.84 1.40 1.44
N LYS A 99 6.93 2.03 1.92
CA LYS A 99 7.81 1.44 2.94
C LYS A 99 7.07 1.16 4.25
N LYS A 100 6.18 2.06 4.67
CA LYS A 100 5.36 1.90 5.88
C LYS A 100 4.34 0.77 5.72
N GLU A 101 3.72 0.65 4.56
CA GLU A 101 2.76 -0.42 4.27
C GLU A 101 3.43 -1.79 4.17
N LYS A 102 4.59 -1.88 3.52
CA LYS A 102 5.39 -3.13 3.45
C LYS A 102 5.88 -3.61 4.82
N LYS A 103 6.02 -2.70 5.80
CA LYS A 103 6.40 -3.04 7.18
C LYS A 103 5.22 -3.49 8.05
N LYS A 104 3.98 -3.24 7.62
CA LYS A 104 2.81 -3.77 8.34
C LYS A 104 2.82 -5.29 8.25
N PRO A 105 2.62 -6.01 9.38
CA PRO A 105 2.44 -7.46 9.34
C PRO A 105 1.30 -7.76 8.35
N LYS A 106 1.53 -8.69 7.44
CA LYS A 106 0.46 -9.16 6.55
C LYS A 106 -0.70 -9.64 7.43
N PRO A 107 -1.95 -9.24 7.14
CA PRO A 107 -3.09 -9.80 7.85
C PRO A 107 -3.04 -11.33 7.72
N ARG A 108 -3.15 -12.03 8.85
CA ARG A 108 -3.16 -13.49 8.88
C ARG A 108 -4.34 -13.99 8.06
N SER A 109 -4.12 -15.02 7.26
CA SER A 109 -5.20 -15.67 6.54
C SER A 109 -6.23 -16.25 7.53
N GLU A 110 -7.45 -16.46 7.09
CA GLU A 110 -8.50 -17.07 7.92
C GLU A 110 -8.06 -18.42 8.51
N LYS A 111 -7.35 -19.24 7.74
CA LYS A 111 -6.76 -20.50 8.20
C LYS A 111 -5.75 -20.30 9.33
N GLU A 112 -4.87 -19.32 9.19
CA GLU A 112 -3.85 -18.98 10.19
C GLU A 112 -4.47 -18.47 11.50
N GLN A 113 -5.53 -17.66 11.38
CA GLN A 113 -6.30 -17.23 12.55
C GLN A 113 -7.01 -18.39 13.24
N ASN A 114 -7.54 -19.33 12.46
CA ASN A 114 -8.19 -20.52 12.98
C ASN A 114 -7.24 -21.41 13.77
N TYR A 115 -6.01 -21.60 13.34
CA TYR A 115 -4.99 -22.34 14.12
C TYR A 115 -4.74 -21.70 15.49
N ILE A 116 -4.54 -20.40 15.53
CA ILE A 116 -4.32 -19.67 16.79
C ILE A 116 -5.55 -19.72 17.68
N SER A 117 -6.75 -19.54 17.13
CA SER A 117 -8.02 -19.60 17.89
C SER A 117 -8.26 -20.99 18.47
N ASN A 118 -7.99 -22.04 17.71
CA ASN A 118 -8.14 -23.42 18.19
C ASN A 118 -7.12 -23.77 19.25
N ALA A 119 -5.86 -23.33 19.10
CA ALA A 119 -4.84 -23.52 20.12
C ALA A 119 -5.17 -22.79 21.44
N LYS A 120 -5.66 -21.53 21.35
CA LYS A 120 -6.14 -20.80 22.53
C LYS A 120 -7.27 -21.56 23.23
N ARG A 121 -8.29 -22.00 22.48
CA ARG A 121 -9.42 -22.74 23.07
C ARG A 121 -8.96 -24.01 23.76
N LEU A 122 -8.04 -24.76 23.17
CA LEU A 122 -7.51 -25.99 23.75
C LEU A 122 -6.73 -25.71 25.05
N LEU A 123 -5.91 -24.66 25.10
CA LEU A 123 -5.22 -24.23 26.32
C LEU A 123 -6.16 -23.76 27.41
N MET A 124 -7.24 -23.05 27.03
CA MET A 124 -8.29 -22.64 27.98
C MET A 124 -9.01 -23.86 28.59
N GLU A 125 -9.34 -24.86 27.77
CA GLU A 125 -10.03 -26.08 28.21
C GLU A 125 -9.14 -26.99 29.06
N LYS A 126 -7.90 -27.28 28.60
CA LYS A 126 -7.02 -28.22 29.32
C LYS A 126 -6.31 -27.60 30.52
N ASN A 127 -5.87 -26.34 30.40
CA ASN A 127 -5.03 -25.68 31.41
C ASN A 127 -5.78 -24.64 32.23
N GLN A 128 -7.10 -24.50 32.03
CA GLN A 128 -7.95 -23.53 32.73
C GLN A 128 -7.45 -22.08 32.62
N MET A 129 -6.80 -21.75 31.49
CA MET A 129 -6.28 -20.41 31.22
C MET A 129 -7.40 -19.49 30.72
N THR A 130 -7.26 -18.20 31.01
CA THR A 130 -8.04 -17.16 30.35
C THR A 130 -7.57 -16.98 28.88
N GLU A 131 -8.38 -16.33 28.06
CA GLU A 131 -8.02 -16.10 26.64
C GLU A 131 -6.70 -15.32 26.51
N ASP A 132 -6.49 -14.31 27.35
CA ASP A 132 -5.26 -13.49 27.36
C ASP A 132 -4.03 -14.33 27.81
N GLU A 133 -4.19 -15.19 28.78
CA GLU A 133 -3.13 -16.08 29.24
C GLU A 133 -2.77 -17.11 28.17
N ALA A 134 -3.76 -17.71 27.51
CA ALA A 134 -3.55 -18.63 26.41
C ALA A 134 -2.82 -17.96 25.24
N TYR A 135 -3.23 -16.73 24.89
CA TYR A 135 -2.56 -15.96 23.83
C TYR A 135 -1.10 -15.66 24.17
N ARG A 136 -0.83 -15.19 25.40
CA ARG A 136 0.53 -14.91 25.87
C ARG A 136 1.38 -16.18 25.95
N HIS A 137 0.78 -17.31 26.30
CA HIS A 137 1.46 -18.59 26.30
C HIS A 137 1.95 -18.99 24.91
N ILE A 138 1.06 -18.92 23.89
CA ILE A 138 1.44 -19.19 22.49
C ILE A 138 2.54 -18.22 22.04
N GLN A 139 2.41 -16.94 22.38
CA GLN A 139 3.39 -15.91 22.02
C GLN A 139 4.77 -16.22 22.67
N LYS A 140 4.81 -16.57 23.93
CA LYS A 140 6.04 -16.93 24.64
C LYS A 140 6.68 -18.16 24.01
N CYS A 141 5.91 -19.21 23.75
CA CYS A 141 6.41 -20.42 23.10
C CYS A 141 6.97 -20.12 21.70
N SER A 142 6.35 -19.23 20.94
CA SER A 142 6.84 -18.82 19.62
C SER A 142 8.17 -18.07 19.70
N MET A 143 8.34 -17.23 20.72
CA MET A 143 9.59 -16.50 20.95
C MET A 143 10.70 -17.45 21.42
N ASP A 144 10.41 -18.38 22.33
CA ASP A 144 11.37 -19.33 22.90
C ASP A 144 11.84 -20.35 21.83
N SER A 145 10.95 -20.77 20.91
CA SER A 145 11.25 -21.71 19.84
C SER A 145 11.82 -21.06 18.56
N GLY A 146 11.75 -19.71 18.45
CA GLY A 146 12.15 -19.00 17.23
C GLY A 146 11.23 -19.25 16.03
N THR A 147 10.03 -19.77 16.26
CA THR A 147 8.99 -20.00 15.24
C THR A 147 7.95 -18.89 15.24
N ASN A 148 7.11 -18.82 14.20
CA ASN A 148 6.00 -17.87 14.20
C ASN A 148 4.81 -18.41 15.02
N MET A 149 3.88 -17.52 15.39
CA MET A 149 2.72 -17.90 16.22
C MET A 149 1.81 -18.95 15.58
N VAL A 150 1.72 -19.01 14.27
CA VAL A 150 0.88 -19.97 13.55
C VAL A 150 1.49 -21.36 13.62
N GLU A 151 2.79 -21.48 13.35
CA GLU A 151 3.54 -22.74 13.47
C GLU A 151 3.52 -23.25 14.92
N THR A 152 3.71 -22.35 15.90
CA THR A 152 3.62 -22.70 17.32
C THR A 152 2.22 -23.20 17.68
N ALA A 153 1.17 -22.53 17.19
CA ALA A 153 -0.21 -22.99 17.40
C ALA A 153 -0.48 -24.37 16.79
N GLN A 154 0.04 -24.63 15.59
CA GLN A 154 -0.05 -25.95 14.95
C GLN A 154 0.69 -27.02 15.76
N MET A 155 1.90 -26.73 16.24
CA MET A 155 2.68 -27.64 17.09
C MET A 155 1.93 -27.97 18.40
N LEU A 156 1.40 -26.95 19.07
CA LEU A 156 0.61 -27.15 20.30
C LEU A 156 -0.64 -28.01 20.04
N LEU A 157 -1.35 -27.76 18.94
CA LEU A 157 -2.50 -28.58 18.57
C LEU A 157 -2.09 -30.03 18.34
N MET A 158 -1.00 -30.29 17.60
CA MET A 158 -0.51 -31.65 17.37
C MET A 158 -0.16 -32.36 18.68
N LEU A 159 0.67 -31.75 19.53
CA LEU A 159 1.12 -32.32 20.79
C LEU A 159 -0.04 -32.65 21.75
N MET A 160 -1.05 -31.78 21.77
CA MET A 160 -2.20 -31.94 22.69
C MET A 160 -3.30 -32.86 22.15
N TYR A 161 -3.33 -33.17 20.85
CA TYR A 161 -4.20 -34.17 20.26
C TYR A 161 -3.60 -35.59 20.34
N ASP A 162 -2.27 -35.73 20.36
CA ASP A 162 -1.59 -37.03 20.49
C ASP A 162 -1.62 -37.59 21.91
N GLU A 163 -2.11 -36.81 22.91
CA GLU A 163 -2.29 -37.25 24.29
C GLU A 163 -3.70 -37.81 24.61
N ILE A 164 -4.53 -38.04 23.58
CA ILE A 164 -5.85 -38.67 23.68
C ILE A 164 -5.78 -40.07 23.06
#